data_9970540f8ebc9b0e3341b8de0591d4e7
#
_entry.id   9970540f8ebc9b0e3341b8de0591d4e7
#
_cell.length_a   1.000
_cell.length_b   1.000
_cell.length_c   1.000
_cell.angle_alpha   90.00
_cell.angle_beta   90.00
_cell.angle_gamma   90.00
#
_symmetry.space_group_name_H-M   'P 1'
#
loop_
_entity.id
_entity.type
_entity.pdbx_description
1 polymer ?
#
loop_
_entity_poly.entity_id
_entity_poly.type
_entity_poly.pdbx_seq_one_letter_code
_entity_poly.pdbx_strand_id
1 'polypeptide(L)'
;MDKVETQTSRTQFAFARLDITPPEDIYHGLWGAAPQHAATGIHKNIFADILVFQKLGDSSQSVIMILLDHVMFEESQQEMIKEKVQNISDNLKILVTFSHTHSAGFMYSDRVKFPGGEKINPYLELTRDNIKEATKKALDQLEDVTITFEYGQCGLATNRDYKDRKRDQFVCGFNPEVIPDQTLLVGRVSDANDRILCNLVHYGCHPTTLAWENTLISPDYVGEMRETMEKVTAVPSIFILGACGDLGPKHGFVRDTEVADKNGRSLGYSALSILETMGPSGKDYHYTGPVVSGATLGIWDYFSQDTVRHKKTTIFKCIEKHVFLQMKKKKNIET
;
A
#
# COMPACT_ATOMS: atom_id res chain seq x y z
N MET A 1 15.77 11.30 -30.04
CA MET A 1 15.19 11.69 -28.73
C MET A 1 16.35 11.88 -27.78
N ASP A 2 16.67 13.12 -27.43
CA ASP A 2 17.91 13.45 -26.72
C ASP A 2 17.68 13.65 -25.21
N LYS A 3 16.48 13.26 -24.72
CA LYS A 3 16.05 13.41 -23.34
C LYS A 3 15.10 12.31 -22.93
N VAL A 4 15.30 11.75 -21.75
CA VAL A 4 14.38 10.86 -21.04
C VAL A 4 13.86 11.57 -19.79
N GLU A 5 12.55 11.77 -19.72
CA GLU A 5 11.91 12.44 -18.59
C GLU A 5 11.72 11.47 -17.41
N THR A 6 12.28 11.81 -16.26
CA THR A 6 12.05 11.07 -15.01
C THR A 6 10.62 11.31 -14.51
N GLN A 7 9.91 10.27 -14.14
CA GLN A 7 8.56 10.40 -13.57
C GLN A 7 8.64 11.10 -12.21
N THR A 8 8.09 12.30 -12.15
CA THR A 8 8.26 13.19 -10.99
C THR A 8 6.95 13.91 -10.66
N SER A 9 6.67 14.05 -9.37
CA SER A 9 5.63 14.94 -8.82
C SER A 9 6.21 15.81 -7.72
N ARG A 10 5.71 17.05 -7.58
CA ARG A 10 6.09 17.97 -6.51
C ARG A 10 4.86 18.41 -5.74
N THR A 11 4.94 18.35 -4.44
CA THR A 11 3.82 18.67 -3.54
C THR A 11 4.37 19.04 -2.17
N GLN A 12 3.54 19.58 -1.28
CA GLN A 12 3.81 19.49 0.15
C GLN A 12 3.37 18.11 0.63
N PHE A 13 4.12 17.55 1.56
CA PHE A 13 3.91 16.20 2.04
C PHE A 13 4.27 16.09 3.52
N ALA A 14 3.52 15.29 4.24
CA ALA A 14 3.87 14.80 5.56
C ALA A 14 3.43 13.34 5.71
N PHE A 15 4.07 12.63 6.62
CA PHE A 15 3.81 11.23 6.91
C PHE A 15 3.76 10.99 8.42
N ALA A 16 2.82 10.16 8.85
CA ALA A 16 2.80 9.61 10.20
C ALA A 16 2.46 8.12 10.16
N ARG A 17 3.13 7.33 11.00
CA ARG A 17 2.82 5.90 11.23
C ARG A 17 2.35 5.71 12.65
N LEU A 18 1.26 4.97 12.81
CA LEU A 18 0.71 4.55 14.09
C LEU A 18 0.76 3.05 14.20
N ASP A 19 1.19 2.54 15.33
CA ASP A 19 0.94 1.16 15.70
C ASP A 19 -0.54 1.03 16.09
N ILE A 20 -1.27 0.22 15.34
CA ILE A 20 -2.68 -0.09 15.56
C ILE A 20 -2.87 -1.56 15.88
N THR A 21 -1.83 -2.23 16.36
CA THR A 21 -1.91 -3.65 16.74
C THR A 21 -2.93 -3.84 17.84
N PRO A 22 -3.99 -4.65 17.62
CA PRO A 22 -5.01 -4.88 18.62
C PRO A 22 -4.50 -5.80 19.74
N PRO A 23 -5.25 -5.92 20.86
CA PRO A 23 -4.95 -6.91 21.89
C PRO A 23 -4.84 -8.32 21.31
N GLU A 24 -3.91 -9.14 21.84
CA GLU A 24 -3.60 -10.48 21.32
C GLU A 24 -4.82 -11.43 21.25
N ASP A 25 -5.81 -11.23 22.10
CA ASP A 25 -7.01 -12.05 22.20
C ASP A 25 -8.27 -11.39 21.57
N ILE A 26 -8.08 -10.41 20.67
CA ILE A 26 -9.19 -9.82 19.91
C ILE A 26 -9.79 -10.86 18.93
N TYR A 27 -11.05 -10.68 18.56
CA TYR A 27 -11.69 -11.51 17.53
C TYR A 27 -10.85 -11.53 16.24
N HIS A 28 -10.48 -12.72 15.79
CA HIS A 28 -9.58 -12.93 14.65
C HIS A 28 -10.24 -13.67 13.48
N GLY A 29 -11.41 -14.27 13.70
CA GLY A 29 -12.09 -15.15 12.74
C GLY A 29 -12.55 -14.39 11.49
N LEU A 30 -11.84 -14.54 10.38
CA LEU A 30 -12.22 -14.07 9.05
C LEU A 30 -12.56 -15.22 8.11
N TRP A 31 -11.73 -16.26 8.12
CA TRP A 31 -11.88 -17.43 7.27
C TRP A 31 -12.97 -18.35 7.77
N GLY A 32 -13.88 -18.80 6.86
CA GLY A 32 -14.95 -19.72 7.23
C GLY A 32 -14.49 -21.08 7.77
N ALA A 33 -13.27 -21.51 7.43
CA ALA A 33 -12.65 -22.73 7.89
C ALA A 33 -11.78 -22.54 9.16
N ALA A 34 -11.69 -21.31 9.70
CA ALA A 34 -10.87 -21.05 10.89
C ALA A 34 -11.42 -21.77 12.13
N PRO A 35 -10.59 -22.55 12.85
CA PRO A 35 -11.02 -23.26 14.04
C PRO A 35 -11.12 -22.37 15.29
N GLN A 36 -10.49 -21.19 15.27
CA GLN A 36 -10.44 -20.23 16.38
C GLN A 36 -11.29 -18.99 16.11
N HIS A 37 -11.78 -18.37 17.19
CA HIS A 37 -12.43 -17.05 17.12
C HIS A 37 -11.49 -15.90 17.46
N ALA A 38 -10.64 -16.06 18.48
CA ALA A 38 -9.71 -15.04 18.95
C ALA A 38 -8.29 -15.32 18.46
N ALA A 39 -7.49 -14.27 18.31
CA ALA A 39 -6.06 -14.40 18.05
C ALA A 39 -5.35 -15.04 19.24
N THR A 40 -4.20 -15.67 19.02
CA THR A 40 -3.39 -16.34 20.05
C THR A 40 -2.03 -15.69 20.25
N GLY A 41 -1.77 -14.60 19.56
CA GLY A 41 -0.52 -13.82 19.61
C GLY A 41 -0.36 -12.91 18.40
N ILE A 42 0.81 -12.33 18.31
CA ILE A 42 1.18 -11.38 17.26
C ILE A 42 2.41 -11.93 16.52
N HIS A 43 2.33 -12.00 15.20
CA HIS A 43 3.48 -12.30 14.34
C HIS A 43 4.29 -11.01 14.12
N LYS A 44 3.64 -9.97 13.61
CA LYS A 44 4.21 -8.62 13.42
C LYS A 44 3.15 -7.58 13.72
N ASN A 45 3.61 -6.40 14.14
CA ASN A 45 2.72 -5.27 14.37
C ASN A 45 2.02 -4.84 13.07
N ILE A 46 0.80 -4.36 13.22
CA ILE A 46 0.02 -3.77 12.13
C ILE A 46 -0.06 -2.26 12.30
N PHE A 47 -0.06 -1.54 11.18
CA PHE A 47 0.08 -0.09 11.19
C PHE A 47 -1.09 0.62 10.50
N ALA A 48 -1.29 1.88 10.91
CA ALA A 48 -1.98 2.89 10.13
C ALA A 48 -0.94 3.89 9.62
N ASP A 49 -0.78 3.97 8.30
CA ASP A 49 0.05 4.96 7.64
C ASP A 49 -0.82 6.12 7.15
N ILE A 50 -0.49 7.34 7.56
CA ILE A 50 -1.21 8.56 7.22
C ILE A 50 -0.31 9.41 6.33
N LEU A 51 -0.75 9.61 5.08
CA LEU A 51 -0.06 10.45 4.10
C LEU A 51 -0.89 11.71 3.88
N VAL A 52 -0.24 12.84 4.05
CA VAL A 52 -0.84 14.16 3.81
C VAL A 52 -0.20 14.76 2.58
N PHE A 53 -1.01 15.12 1.58
CA PHE A 53 -0.57 15.82 0.38
C PHE A 53 -1.28 17.16 0.30
N GLN A 54 -0.53 18.22 -0.03
CA GLN A 54 -1.07 19.55 -0.24
C GLN A 54 -0.38 20.22 -1.44
N LYS A 55 -1.11 21.03 -2.19
CA LYS A 55 -0.54 21.75 -3.32
C LYS A 55 0.51 22.75 -2.86
N LEU A 56 1.62 22.85 -3.58
CA LEU A 56 2.68 23.82 -3.30
C LEU A 56 2.12 25.25 -3.28
N GLY A 57 2.35 25.96 -2.18
CA GLY A 57 1.94 27.35 -2.01
C GLY A 57 0.42 27.59 -1.92
N ASP A 58 -0.38 26.54 -1.72
CA ASP A 58 -1.85 26.66 -1.67
C ASP A 58 -2.43 25.66 -0.67
N SER A 59 -2.83 26.13 0.48
CA SER A 59 -3.45 25.33 1.57
C SER A 59 -4.97 25.19 1.45
N SER A 60 -5.55 25.60 0.32
CA SER A 60 -7.02 25.55 0.13
C SER A 60 -7.58 24.14 0.09
N GLN A 61 -6.75 23.12 -0.19
CA GLN A 61 -7.15 21.73 -0.21
C GLN A 61 -5.98 20.81 0.14
N SER A 62 -6.20 19.90 1.09
CA SER A 62 -5.29 18.79 1.40
C SER A 62 -5.95 17.44 1.13
N VAL A 63 -5.16 16.49 0.67
CA VAL A 63 -5.58 15.10 0.48
C VAL A 63 -4.93 14.24 1.55
N ILE A 64 -5.75 13.54 2.32
CA ILE A 64 -5.31 12.63 3.37
C ILE A 64 -5.57 11.20 2.88
N MET A 65 -4.52 10.38 2.81
CA MET A 65 -4.65 8.95 2.60
C MET A 65 -4.35 8.22 3.91
N ILE A 66 -5.31 7.45 4.40
CA ILE A 66 -5.19 6.62 5.60
C ILE A 66 -5.14 5.18 5.14
N LEU A 67 -3.98 4.54 5.30
CA LEU A 67 -3.68 3.18 4.87
C LEU A 67 -3.66 2.28 6.11
N LEU A 68 -4.60 1.34 6.21
CA LEU A 68 -4.77 0.50 7.40
C LEU A 68 -4.37 -0.94 7.11
N ASP A 69 -3.60 -1.56 8.00
CA ASP A 69 -3.30 -2.99 7.93
C ASP A 69 -4.46 -3.84 8.46
N HIS A 70 -5.56 -3.77 7.75
CA HIS A 70 -6.75 -4.60 7.94
C HIS A 70 -7.26 -5.09 6.60
N VAL A 71 -8.17 -6.06 6.62
CA VAL A 71 -8.83 -6.55 5.41
C VAL A 71 -9.79 -5.50 4.85
N MET A 72 -10.64 -4.97 5.68
CA MET A 72 -11.62 -3.89 5.43
C MET A 72 -12.33 -3.53 6.72
N PHE A 73 -13.01 -2.39 6.73
CA PHE A 73 -14.00 -2.03 7.75
C PHE A 73 -15.37 -1.86 7.10
N GLU A 74 -16.44 -1.95 7.90
CA GLU A 74 -17.79 -1.57 7.46
C GLU A 74 -17.82 -0.12 6.99
N GLU A 75 -18.68 0.20 6.03
CA GLU A 75 -18.81 1.56 5.50
C GLU A 75 -19.04 2.59 6.61
N SER A 76 -19.92 2.27 7.57
CA SER A 76 -20.18 3.11 8.73
C SER A 76 -18.93 3.41 9.57
N GLN A 77 -18.04 2.43 9.72
CA GLN A 77 -16.79 2.60 10.47
C GLN A 77 -15.78 3.45 9.69
N GLN A 78 -15.72 3.31 8.36
CA GLN A 78 -14.90 4.14 7.50
C GLN A 78 -15.38 5.60 7.52
N GLU A 79 -16.70 5.82 7.47
CA GLU A 79 -17.28 7.17 7.59
C GLU A 79 -16.97 7.80 8.96
N MET A 80 -17.03 7.04 10.06
CA MET A 80 -16.62 7.54 11.39
C MET A 80 -15.14 7.98 11.45
N ILE A 81 -14.24 7.30 10.73
CA ILE A 81 -12.84 7.74 10.60
C ILE A 81 -12.80 9.07 9.85
N LYS A 82 -13.48 9.14 8.69
CA LYS A 82 -13.49 10.35 7.85
C LYS A 82 -14.08 11.54 8.61
N GLU A 83 -15.21 11.37 9.29
CA GLU A 83 -15.85 12.41 10.10
C GLU A 83 -14.92 12.93 11.22
N LYS A 84 -14.25 12.02 11.95
CA LYS A 84 -13.29 12.43 13.00
C LYS A 84 -12.13 13.25 12.44
N VAL A 85 -11.60 12.88 11.29
CA VAL A 85 -10.49 13.58 10.61
C VAL A 85 -11.02 14.88 9.98
N GLN A 86 -12.21 14.88 9.38
CA GLN A 86 -12.83 16.07 8.78
C GLN A 86 -13.02 17.20 9.81
N ASN A 87 -13.25 16.86 11.10
CA ASN A 87 -13.37 17.83 12.19
C ASN A 87 -12.06 18.62 12.47
N ILE A 88 -10.95 18.29 11.82
CA ILE A 88 -9.69 19.06 11.90
C ILE A 88 -9.78 20.31 11.01
N SER A 89 -10.33 20.17 9.79
CA SER A 89 -10.47 21.26 8.82
C SER A 89 -11.47 20.88 7.73
N ASP A 90 -12.23 21.86 7.23
CA ASP A 90 -13.20 21.67 6.14
C ASP A 90 -12.55 21.39 4.77
N ASN A 91 -11.27 21.67 4.61
CA ASN A 91 -10.55 21.61 3.34
C ASN A 91 -9.91 20.23 3.06
N LEU A 92 -10.26 19.20 3.82
CA LEU A 92 -9.67 17.87 3.69
C LEU A 92 -10.46 17.00 2.70
N LYS A 93 -9.73 16.31 1.83
CA LYS A 93 -10.23 15.15 1.07
C LYS A 93 -9.63 13.90 1.67
N ILE A 94 -10.46 13.00 2.19
CA ILE A 94 -10.02 11.86 2.98
C ILE A 94 -10.30 10.58 2.22
N LEU A 95 -9.26 9.77 2.02
CA LEU A 95 -9.31 8.43 1.46
C LEU A 95 -8.88 7.43 2.52
N VAL A 96 -9.75 6.50 2.89
CA VAL A 96 -9.43 5.35 3.73
C VAL A 96 -9.23 4.14 2.83
N THR A 97 -8.12 3.45 2.96
CA THR A 97 -7.80 2.24 2.20
C THR A 97 -7.09 1.22 3.10
N PHE A 98 -6.93 0.02 2.61
CA PHE A 98 -6.47 -1.12 3.41
C PHE A 98 -5.33 -1.84 2.69
N SER A 99 -4.38 -2.40 3.46
CA SER A 99 -3.44 -3.37 2.90
C SER A 99 -4.14 -4.68 2.51
N HIS A 100 -5.34 -4.90 3.06
CA HIS A 100 -6.20 -6.05 2.83
C HIS A 100 -5.65 -7.36 3.42
N THR A 101 -4.80 -7.29 4.46
CA THR A 101 -4.37 -8.49 5.16
C THR A 101 -5.55 -9.24 5.76
N HIS A 102 -5.59 -10.55 5.57
CA HIS A 102 -6.61 -11.43 6.11
C HIS A 102 -6.26 -11.99 7.50
N SER A 103 -5.22 -11.45 8.13
CA SER A 103 -4.70 -11.91 9.42
C SER A 103 -4.65 -10.82 10.50
N ALA A 104 -5.46 -9.76 10.36
CA ALA A 104 -5.54 -8.68 11.34
C ALA A 104 -6.87 -8.67 12.14
N GLY A 105 -7.70 -9.68 11.95
CA GLY A 105 -9.04 -9.76 12.49
C GLY A 105 -10.12 -9.13 11.59
N PHE A 106 -11.36 -9.48 11.84
CA PHE A 106 -12.52 -9.01 11.09
C PHE A 106 -13.42 -8.14 11.99
N MET A 107 -13.23 -6.82 11.91
CA MET A 107 -13.73 -5.83 12.87
C MET A 107 -15.18 -5.40 12.59
N TYR A 108 -16.05 -6.33 12.14
CA TYR A 108 -17.45 -6.03 11.84
C TYR A 108 -18.32 -6.07 13.10
N SER A 109 -19.37 -5.28 13.09
CA SER A 109 -20.29 -5.09 14.23
C SER A 109 -20.99 -6.40 14.65
N ASP A 110 -21.26 -7.32 13.72
CA ASP A 110 -21.86 -8.62 13.99
C ASP A 110 -20.88 -9.60 14.68
N ARG A 111 -19.59 -9.26 14.75
CA ARG A 111 -18.54 -10.07 15.39
C ARG A 111 -18.40 -9.81 16.88
N VAL A 112 -18.95 -8.74 17.39
CA VAL A 112 -18.89 -8.35 18.82
C VAL A 112 -19.42 -9.46 19.77
N LYS A 113 -20.33 -10.31 19.30
CA LYS A 113 -20.92 -11.42 20.06
C LYS A 113 -20.05 -12.66 20.20
N PHE A 114 -18.94 -12.75 19.49
CA PHE A 114 -18.03 -13.90 19.57
C PHE A 114 -16.89 -13.66 20.58
N PRO A 115 -16.20 -14.70 21.03
CA PRO A 115 -15.03 -14.55 21.92
C PRO A 115 -14.00 -13.57 21.36
N GLY A 116 -13.57 -12.59 22.16
CA GLY A 116 -12.68 -11.50 21.76
C GLY A 116 -13.36 -10.37 21.00
N GLY A 117 -14.64 -10.52 20.63
CA GLY A 117 -15.41 -9.51 19.90
C GLY A 117 -15.76 -8.29 20.75
N GLU A 118 -15.89 -8.43 22.05
CA GLU A 118 -16.12 -7.33 23.00
C GLU A 118 -15.03 -6.25 22.95
N LYS A 119 -13.86 -6.59 22.41
CA LYS A 119 -12.71 -5.67 22.25
C LYS A 119 -12.75 -4.86 20.96
N ILE A 120 -13.60 -5.22 19.98
CA ILE A 120 -13.65 -4.58 18.67
C ILE A 120 -14.00 -3.08 18.80
N ASN A 121 -15.10 -2.75 19.48
CA ASN A 121 -15.55 -1.36 19.57
C ASN A 121 -14.55 -0.45 20.30
N PRO A 122 -14.01 -0.82 21.48
CA PRO A 122 -12.96 -0.04 22.15
C PRO A 122 -11.71 0.14 21.29
N TYR A 123 -11.28 -0.91 20.58
CA TYR A 123 -10.14 -0.89 19.66
C TYR A 123 -10.35 0.10 18.51
N LEU A 124 -11.51 0.03 17.84
CA LEU A 124 -11.84 0.92 16.73
C LEU A 124 -11.97 2.39 17.19
N GLU A 125 -12.52 2.63 18.38
CA GLU A 125 -12.62 3.98 18.93
C GLU A 125 -11.23 4.58 19.19
N LEU A 126 -10.37 3.85 19.89
CA LEU A 126 -8.98 4.26 20.14
C LEU A 126 -8.22 4.50 18.85
N THR A 127 -8.37 3.60 17.87
CA THR A 127 -7.72 3.73 16.56
C THR A 127 -8.15 5.00 15.84
N ARG A 128 -9.46 5.31 15.84
CA ARG A 128 -9.98 6.57 15.23
C ARG A 128 -9.44 7.81 15.89
N ASP A 129 -9.36 7.83 17.24
CA ASP A 129 -8.84 8.96 17.98
C ASP A 129 -7.34 9.17 17.69
N ASN A 130 -6.56 8.11 17.69
CA ASN A 130 -5.14 8.17 17.36
C ASN A 130 -4.90 8.63 15.92
N ILE A 131 -5.69 8.16 14.94
CA ILE A 131 -5.62 8.61 13.54
C ILE A 131 -5.87 10.12 13.44
N LYS A 132 -6.89 10.64 14.12
CA LYS A 132 -7.19 12.07 14.15
C LYS A 132 -5.99 12.88 14.66
N GLU A 133 -5.45 12.51 15.82
CA GLU A 133 -4.32 13.22 16.44
C GLU A 133 -3.05 13.14 15.59
N ALA A 134 -2.77 11.98 14.98
CA ALA A 134 -1.64 11.85 14.07
C ALA A 134 -1.82 12.66 12.78
N THR A 135 -3.03 12.70 12.22
CA THR A 135 -3.34 13.53 11.06
C THR A 135 -3.12 15.02 11.36
N LYS A 136 -3.57 15.49 12.54
CA LYS A 136 -3.34 16.86 12.97
C LYS A 136 -1.86 17.19 13.05
N LYS A 137 -1.06 16.33 13.70
CA LYS A 137 0.40 16.51 13.78
C LYS A 137 1.07 16.49 12.41
N ALA A 138 0.63 15.62 11.50
CA ALA A 138 1.17 15.55 10.14
C ALA A 138 0.87 16.83 9.35
N LEU A 139 -0.34 17.41 9.48
CA LEU A 139 -0.68 18.68 8.85
C LEU A 139 0.22 19.84 9.30
N ASP A 140 0.66 19.83 10.57
CA ASP A 140 1.58 20.83 11.12
C ASP A 140 3.05 20.62 10.65
N GLN A 141 3.36 19.50 10.00
CA GLN A 141 4.71 19.10 9.59
C GLN A 141 4.90 19.01 8.07
N LEU A 142 3.98 19.60 7.29
CA LEU A 142 4.07 19.64 5.84
C LEU A 142 5.36 20.31 5.38
N GLU A 143 6.10 19.64 4.50
CA GLU A 143 7.29 20.17 3.84
C GLU A 143 7.23 19.96 2.32
N ASP A 144 7.94 20.81 1.57
CA ASP A 144 8.01 20.72 0.12
C ASP A 144 8.84 19.50 -0.28
N VAL A 145 8.26 18.62 -1.10
CA VAL A 145 8.92 17.39 -1.53
C VAL A 145 8.89 17.21 -3.04
N THR A 146 9.83 16.40 -3.50
CA THR A 146 9.83 15.80 -4.83
C THR A 146 9.63 14.28 -4.68
N ILE A 147 8.63 13.74 -5.37
CA ILE A 147 8.39 12.30 -5.43
C ILE A 147 8.87 11.82 -6.81
N THR A 148 9.86 10.95 -6.82
CA THR A 148 10.36 10.29 -8.03
C THR A 148 9.78 8.90 -8.10
N PHE A 149 9.24 8.49 -9.26
CA PHE A 149 8.60 7.20 -9.46
C PHE A 149 9.36 6.37 -10.49
N GLU A 150 9.39 5.06 -10.28
CA GLU A 150 9.94 4.11 -11.24
C GLU A 150 9.11 2.83 -11.24
N TYR A 151 8.95 2.22 -12.41
CA TYR A 151 8.25 0.96 -12.59
C TYR A 151 9.23 -0.19 -12.70
N GLY A 152 8.84 -1.33 -12.15
CA GLY A 152 9.50 -2.61 -12.32
C GLY A 152 8.52 -3.75 -12.17
N GLN A 153 9.00 -4.91 -11.80
CA GLN A 153 8.20 -6.13 -11.66
C GLN A 153 8.58 -6.89 -10.39
N CYS A 154 7.59 -7.60 -9.82
CA CYS A 154 7.81 -8.57 -8.77
C CYS A 154 6.99 -9.84 -9.07
N GLY A 155 7.63 -10.99 -9.07
CA GLY A 155 7.01 -12.29 -9.36
C GLY A 155 6.22 -12.91 -8.22
N LEU A 156 5.93 -12.16 -7.15
CA LEU A 156 5.11 -12.64 -6.03
C LEU A 156 3.64 -12.85 -6.44
N ALA A 157 3.05 -11.88 -7.17
CA ALA A 157 1.67 -11.94 -7.62
C ALA A 157 1.50 -12.96 -8.74
N THR A 158 0.48 -13.79 -8.61
CA THR A 158 0.04 -14.75 -9.62
C THR A 158 -1.47 -14.70 -9.77
N ASN A 159 -2.01 -15.09 -10.93
CA ASN A 159 -3.46 -15.20 -11.07
C ASN A 159 -3.98 -16.33 -10.16
N ARG A 160 -5.08 -16.09 -9.45
CA ARG A 160 -5.63 -17.03 -8.47
C ARG A 160 -6.89 -17.77 -8.92
N ASP A 161 -7.44 -17.45 -10.09
CA ASP A 161 -8.67 -18.06 -10.60
C ASP A 161 -8.34 -19.36 -11.35
N TYR A 162 -8.29 -20.47 -10.62
CA TYR A 162 -7.94 -21.78 -11.17
C TYR A 162 -9.18 -22.62 -11.47
N LYS A 163 -9.26 -23.20 -12.69
CA LYS A 163 -10.31 -24.14 -13.06
C LYS A 163 -9.91 -25.56 -12.64
N ASP A 164 -10.52 -26.07 -11.54
CA ASP A 164 -10.43 -27.48 -11.19
C ASP A 164 -11.28 -28.29 -12.17
N ARG A 165 -10.63 -28.86 -13.19
CA ARG A 165 -11.29 -29.61 -14.24
C ARG A 165 -11.88 -30.95 -13.77
N LYS A 166 -11.38 -31.49 -12.65
CA LYS A 166 -11.87 -32.74 -12.07
C LYS A 166 -13.21 -32.57 -11.36
N ARG A 167 -13.40 -31.41 -10.73
CA ARG A 167 -14.62 -31.06 -10.00
C ARG A 167 -15.54 -30.10 -10.76
N ASP A 168 -15.13 -29.67 -11.95
CA ASP A 168 -15.80 -28.72 -12.82
C ASP A 168 -16.19 -27.39 -12.10
N GLN A 169 -15.30 -26.88 -11.28
CA GLN A 169 -15.50 -25.64 -10.53
C GLN A 169 -14.29 -24.71 -10.61
N PHE A 170 -14.51 -23.41 -10.41
CA PHE A 170 -13.42 -22.47 -10.17
C PHE A 170 -13.08 -22.45 -8.69
N VAL A 171 -11.80 -22.42 -8.39
CA VAL A 171 -11.26 -22.30 -7.03
C VAL A 171 -10.30 -21.14 -6.97
N CYS A 172 -10.19 -20.52 -5.79
CA CYS A 172 -9.19 -19.51 -5.51
C CYS A 172 -7.88 -20.19 -5.14
N GLY A 173 -6.82 -19.93 -5.90
CA GLY A 173 -5.53 -20.61 -5.67
C GLY A 173 -4.41 -20.05 -6.56
N PHE A 174 -3.75 -20.91 -7.31
CA PHE A 174 -2.71 -20.55 -8.27
C PHE A 174 -3.11 -21.06 -9.65
N ASN A 175 -3.19 -20.15 -10.62
CA ASN A 175 -3.43 -20.50 -12.03
C ASN A 175 -2.15 -20.30 -12.86
N PRO A 176 -1.44 -21.38 -13.23
CA PRO A 176 -0.23 -21.27 -14.03
C PRO A 176 -0.47 -20.94 -15.51
N GLU A 177 -1.73 -21.01 -15.98
CA GLU A 177 -2.07 -20.82 -17.40
C GLU A 177 -2.29 -19.33 -17.75
N VAL A 178 -2.41 -18.44 -16.74
CA VAL A 178 -2.69 -17.01 -16.92
C VAL A 178 -1.48 -16.19 -16.51
N ILE A 179 -1.05 -15.28 -17.38
CA ILE A 179 0.01 -14.31 -17.07
C ILE A 179 -0.56 -13.25 -16.16
N PRO A 180 -0.06 -13.09 -14.92
CA PRO A 180 -0.55 -12.08 -13.99
C PRO A 180 0.02 -10.69 -14.30
N ASP A 181 -0.65 -9.64 -13.81
CA ASP A 181 -0.02 -8.32 -13.68
C ASP A 181 0.97 -8.36 -12.51
N GLN A 182 2.25 -8.19 -12.80
CA GLN A 182 3.36 -8.19 -11.85
C GLN A 182 3.96 -6.79 -11.68
N THR A 183 3.28 -5.77 -12.19
CA THR A 183 3.76 -4.39 -12.15
C THR A 183 3.97 -3.93 -10.69
N LEU A 184 5.17 -3.48 -10.41
CA LEU A 184 5.57 -2.88 -9.15
C LEU A 184 5.93 -1.41 -9.41
N LEU A 185 5.22 -0.48 -8.76
CA LEU A 185 5.54 0.94 -8.81
C LEU A 185 6.18 1.34 -7.48
N VAL A 186 7.36 1.94 -7.55
CA VAL A 186 8.07 2.46 -6.38
C VAL A 186 8.19 3.96 -6.48
N GLY A 187 7.90 4.67 -5.39
CA GLY A 187 8.08 6.10 -5.24
C GLY A 187 9.12 6.40 -4.16
N ARG A 188 10.04 7.31 -4.43
CA ARG A 188 10.97 7.87 -3.45
C ARG A 188 10.58 9.31 -3.15
N VAL A 189 10.23 9.59 -1.91
CA VAL A 189 9.88 10.92 -1.43
C VAL A 189 11.12 11.59 -0.86
N SER A 190 11.53 12.72 -1.44
CA SER A 190 12.72 13.47 -1.01
C SER A 190 12.38 14.92 -0.70
N ASP A 191 13.01 15.49 0.33
CA ASP A 191 12.93 16.92 0.64
C ASP A 191 13.73 17.81 -0.35
N ALA A 192 13.74 19.09 -0.10
CA ALA A 192 14.48 20.08 -0.92
C ALA A 192 16.01 19.88 -0.90
N ASN A 193 16.56 19.12 0.04
CA ASN A 193 17.98 18.80 0.19
C ASN A 193 18.33 17.39 -0.32
N ASP A 194 17.42 16.75 -1.07
CA ASP A 194 17.53 15.37 -1.56
C ASP A 194 17.59 14.31 -0.43
N ARG A 195 17.25 14.67 0.83
CA ARG A 195 17.12 13.70 1.91
C ARG A 195 15.85 12.89 1.69
N ILE A 196 15.96 11.57 1.68
CA ILE A 196 14.84 10.66 1.54
C ILE A 196 14.01 10.68 2.85
N LEU A 197 12.72 10.88 2.73
CA LEU A 197 11.77 10.89 3.87
C LEU A 197 11.07 9.56 4.03
N CYS A 198 10.65 8.95 2.92
CA CYS A 198 10.02 7.63 2.90
C CYS A 198 10.01 7.05 1.47
N ASN A 199 9.70 5.75 1.39
CA ASN A 199 9.45 5.05 0.13
C ASN A 199 7.98 4.66 0.03
N LEU A 200 7.41 4.73 -1.17
CA LEU A 200 6.06 4.27 -1.50
C LEU A 200 6.17 3.00 -2.34
N VAL A 201 5.44 1.96 -1.99
CA VAL A 201 5.44 0.67 -2.70
C VAL A 201 4.00 0.34 -3.08
N HIS A 202 3.67 0.48 -4.36
CA HIS A 202 2.35 0.13 -4.88
C HIS A 202 2.43 -1.19 -5.63
N TYR A 203 1.66 -2.19 -5.15
CA TYR A 203 1.68 -3.53 -5.71
C TYR A 203 0.31 -4.22 -5.60
N GLY A 204 -0.11 -4.90 -6.68
CA GLY A 204 -1.37 -5.62 -6.75
C GLY A 204 -1.19 -7.11 -6.42
N CYS A 205 -1.30 -7.46 -5.13
CA CYS A 205 -1.31 -8.85 -4.70
C CYS A 205 -2.11 -8.99 -3.40
N HIS A 206 -3.07 -9.91 -3.35
CA HIS A 206 -3.84 -10.16 -2.13
C HIS A 206 -2.92 -10.64 -1.00
N PRO A 207 -2.93 -10.02 0.18
CA PRO A 207 -2.19 -10.52 1.34
C PRO A 207 -2.91 -11.72 1.99
N THR A 208 -2.82 -12.85 1.32
CA THR A 208 -3.42 -14.13 1.68
C THR A 208 -2.39 -15.25 1.68
N THR A 209 -1.14 -14.92 2.05
CA THR A 209 -0.16 -15.94 2.37
C THR A 209 -0.64 -16.73 3.57
N LEU A 210 -1.06 -16.02 4.64
CA LEU A 210 -1.63 -16.62 5.83
C LEU A 210 -3.15 -16.81 5.69
N ALA A 211 -3.66 -17.96 6.14
CA ALA A 211 -5.06 -18.31 5.98
C ALA A 211 -5.68 -18.86 7.26
N TRP A 212 -6.68 -19.74 7.14
CA TRP A 212 -7.55 -20.19 8.25
C TRP A 212 -6.84 -20.88 9.40
N GLU A 213 -5.69 -21.49 9.18
CA GLU A 213 -4.90 -22.14 10.24
C GLU A 213 -3.98 -21.16 10.99
N ASN A 214 -3.79 -19.96 10.47
CA ASN A 214 -3.03 -18.92 11.17
C ASN A 214 -3.87 -18.31 12.28
N THR A 215 -3.32 -18.28 13.49
CA THR A 215 -3.96 -17.71 14.68
C THR A 215 -3.33 -16.40 15.15
N LEU A 216 -2.30 -15.94 14.45
CA LEU A 216 -1.53 -14.75 14.84
C LEU A 216 -2.01 -13.51 14.07
N ILE A 217 -2.04 -12.38 14.76
CA ILE A 217 -2.20 -11.06 14.13
C ILE A 217 -0.97 -10.81 13.26
N SER A 218 -1.20 -10.41 12.00
CA SER A 218 -0.13 -10.23 11.03
C SER A 218 -0.54 -9.28 9.89
N PRO A 219 0.36 -8.42 9.42
CA PRO A 219 0.19 -7.69 8.16
C PRO A 219 0.46 -8.56 6.93
N ASP A 220 0.60 -9.90 7.09
CA ASP A 220 1.01 -10.83 6.04
C ASP A 220 2.38 -10.42 5.46
N TYR A 221 2.65 -10.63 4.18
CA TYR A 221 3.90 -10.30 3.51
C TYR A 221 4.24 -8.80 3.56
N VAL A 222 3.26 -7.93 3.80
CA VAL A 222 3.45 -6.47 3.85
C VAL A 222 4.40 -6.07 4.99
N GLY A 223 4.31 -6.76 6.13
CA GLY A 223 5.18 -6.47 7.29
C GLY A 223 6.66 -6.68 6.97
N GLU A 224 7.01 -7.84 6.46
CA GLU A 224 8.41 -8.17 6.14
C GLU A 224 8.92 -7.36 4.94
N MET A 225 8.06 -6.99 3.99
CA MET A 225 8.44 -6.06 2.90
C MET A 225 8.92 -4.74 3.50
N ARG A 226 8.17 -4.16 4.45
CA ARG A 226 8.57 -2.93 5.15
C ARG A 226 9.90 -3.10 5.87
N GLU A 227 10.02 -4.12 6.73
CA GLU A 227 11.25 -4.38 7.49
C GLU A 227 12.47 -4.56 6.59
N THR A 228 12.34 -5.31 5.50
CA THR A 228 13.41 -5.52 4.51
C THR A 228 13.88 -4.20 3.90
N MET A 229 12.95 -3.35 3.48
CA MET A 229 13.28 -2.06 2.89
C MET A 229 13.84 -1.07 3.91
N GLU A 230 13.20 -0.95 5.06
CA GLU A 230 13.58 -0.01 6.12
C GLU A 230 14.95 -0.31 6.71
N LYS A 231 15.32 -1.59 6.78
CA LYS A 231 16.68 -2.02 7.18
C LYS A 231 17.76 -1.51 6.23
N VAL A 232 17.47 -1.41 4.93
CA VAL A 232 18.44 -0.97 3.92
C VAL A 232 18.42 0.55 3.75
N THR A 233 17.23 1.13 3.68
CA THR A 233 17.05 2.57 3.37
C THR A 233 17.07 3.48 4.59
N ALA A 234 16.91 2.92 5.78
CA ALA A 234 16.79 3.64 7.07
C ALA A 234 15.64 4.67 7.11
N VAL A 235 14.65 4.54 6.21
CA VAL A 235 13.45 5.40 6.17
C VAL A 235 12.20 4.54 6.06
N PRO A 236 11.02 5.04 6.49
CA PRO A 236 9.76 4.31 6.40
C PRO A 236 9.43 3.88 4.96
N SER A 237 8.88 2.68 4.82
CA SER A 237 8.38 2.12 3.56
C SER A 237 6.88 1.87 3.66
N ILE A 238 6.10 2.52 2.81
CA ILE A 238 4.65 2.58 2.86
C ILE A 238 4.07 1.70 1.76
N PHE A 239 3.21 0.76 2.15
CA PHE A 239 2.55 -0.13 1.20
C PHE A 239 1.20 0.45 0.75
N ILE A 240 0.99 0.48 -0.56
CA ILE A 240 -0.27 0.89 -1.19
C ILE A 240 -0.76 -0.28 -2.02
N LEU A 241 -1.91 -0.83 -1.67
CA LEU A 241 -2.49 -1.96 -2.38
C LEU A 241 -3.01 -1.52 -3.75
N GLY A 242 -2.57 -2.22 -4.79
CA GLY A 242 -3.11 -2.12 -6.15
C GLY A 242 -4.35 -2.98 -6.37
N ALA A 243 -4.83 -3.01 -7.61
CA ALA A 243 -5.91 -3.92 -8.00
C ALA A 243 -5.43 -5.38 -7.85
N CYS A 244 -6.09 -6.14 -6.96
CA CYS A 244 -5.65 -7.48 -6.59
C CYS A 244 -6.77 -8.53 -6.61
N GLY A 245 -7.93 -8.20 -7.17
CA GLY A 245 -9.11 -9.07 -7.11
C GLY A 245 -8.90 -10.47 -7.65
N ASP A 246 -8.07 -10.61 -8.67
CA ASP A 246 -7.68 -11.88 -9.32
C ASP A 246 -6.23 -12.29 -9.05
N LEU A 247 -5.51 -11.55 -8.19
CA LEU A 247 -4.10 -11.76 -7.89
C LEU A 247 -3.90 -12.20 -6.44
N GLY A 248 -3.01 -13.17 -6.25
CA GLY A 248 -2.59 -13.65 -4.93
C GLY A 248 -1.15 -14.18 -4.96
N PRO A 249 -0.55 -14.45 -3.80
CA PRO A 249 0.79 -15.01 -3.74
C PRO A 249 0.79 -16.45 -4.31
N LYS A 250 1.83 -16.80 -5.08
CA LYS A 250 1.99 -18.15 -5.63
C LYS A 250 1.99 -19.22 -4.54
N HIS A 251 2.69 -18.96 -3.44
CA HIS A 251 2.66 -19.78 -2.23
C HIS A 251 1.90 -19.03 -1.16
N GLY A 252 0.64 -19.39 -0.98
CA GLY A 252 -0.30 -18.79 -0.04
C GLY A 252 -1.25 -19.83 0.54
N PHE A 253 -2.21 -19.35 1.33
CA PHE A 253 -3.19 -20.14 2.08
C PHE A 253 -2.53 -21.12 3.06
N VAL A 254 -1.46 -20.68 3.72
CA VAL A 254 -0.71 -21.46 4.71
C VAL A 254 -0.85 -20.85 6.11
N ARG A 255 -0.39 -21.58 7.14
CA ARG A 255 -0.30 -21.06 8.51
C ARG A 255 1.09 -20.53 8.88
N ASP A 256 2.10 -20.88 8.07
CA ASP A 256 3.50 -20.65 8.39
C ASP A 256 3.89 -19.20 8.08
N THR A 257 4.22 -18.45 9.12
CA THR A 257 4.61 -17.04 9.02
C THR A 257 5.92 -16.84 8.26
N GLU A 258 6.84 -17.82 8.26
CA GLU A 258 8.07 -17.73 7.48
C GLU A 258 7.79 -17.69 5.97
N VAL A 259 6.69 -18.27 5.50
CA VAL A 259 6.26 -18.15 4.10
C VAL A 259 5.82 -16.72 3.80
N ALA A 260 5.08 -16.08 4.72
CA ALA A 260 4.69 -14.67 4.58
C ALA A 260 5.93 -13.76 4.58
N ASP A 261 6.87 -14.00 5.46
CA ASP A 261 8.13 -13.25 5.52
C ASP A 261 8.97 -13.45 4.25
N LYS A 262 9.07 -14.66 3.73
CA LYS A 262 9.74 -14.92 2.45
C LYS A 262 9.09 -14.17 1.29
N ASN A 263 7.78 -14.16 1.21
CA ASN A 263 7.02 -13.39 0.22
C ASN A 263 7.28 -11.89 0.38
N GLY A 264 7.30 -11.39 1.62
CA GLY A 264 7.62 -10.00 1.95
C GLY A 264 9.03 -9.60 1.54
N ARG A 265 10.04 -10.44 1.87
CA ARG A 265 11.42 -10.22 1.41
C ARG A 265 11.52 -10.16 -0.11
N SER A 266 10.81 -11.03 -0.82
CA SER A 266 10.79 -11.02 -2.29
C SER A 266 10.29 -9.69 -2.85
N LEU A 267 9.20 -9.15 -2.31
CA LEU A 267 8.67 -7.84 -2.72
C LEU A 267 9.63 -6.71 -2.31
N GLY A 268 10.17 -6.75 -1.09
CA GLY A 268 11.12 -5.75 -0.57
C GLY A 268 12.39 -5.67 -1.42
N TYR A 269 13.00 -6.79 -1.77
CA TYR A 269 14.18 -6.81 -2.65
C TYR A 269 13.88 -6.33 -4.06
N SER A 270 12.70 -6.65 -4.61
CA SER A 270 12.28 -6.13 -5.91
C SER A 270 12.14 -4.61 -5.87
N ALA A 271 11.55 -4.06 -4.81
CA ALA A 271 11.41 -2.62 -4.63
C ALA A 271 12.76 -1.92 -4.41
N LEU A 272 13.67 -2.51 -3.63
CA LEU A 272 15.03 -2.01 -3.44
C LEU A 272 15.81 -1.96 -4.75
N SER A 273 15.71 -3.00 -5.59
CA SER A 273 16.34 -3.03 -6.91
C SER A 273 15.86 -1.87 -7.80
N ILE A 274 14.57 -1.51 -7.72
CA ILE A 274 14.01 -0.36 -8.46
C ILE A 274 14.56 0.96 -7.88
N LEU A 275 14.65 1.09 -6.56
CA LEU A 275 15.22 2.29 -5.91
C LEU A 275 16.66 2.54 -6.33
N GLU A 276 17.49 1.49 -6.47
CA GLU A 276 18.89 1.60 -6.88
C GLU A 276 19.05 2.06 -8.34
N THR A 277 18.11 1.73 -9.20
CA THR A 277 18.12 2.17 -10.62
C THR A 277 17.43 3.50 -10.85
N MET A 278 16.70 3.99 -9.85
CA MET A 278 15.95 5.25 -9.93
C MET A 278 16.86 6.46 -10.06
N GLY A 279 16.60 7.30 -11.05
CA GLY A 279 17.36 8.53 -11.26
C GLY A 279 17.29 9.50 -10.08
N PRO A 280 18.20 10.50 -10.01
CA PRO A 280 18.21 11.53 -8.96
C PRO A 280 16.93 12.36 -8.95
N SER A 281 16.54 12.84 -7.77
CA SER A 281 15.34 13.64 -7.57
C SER A 281 15.36 14.92 -8.42
N GLY A 282 14.25 15.20 -9.10
CA GLY A 282 14.10 16.45 -9.86
C GLY A 282 15.01 16.62 -11.08
N LYS A 283 15.61 15.55 -11.58
CA LYS A 283 16.48 15.55 -12.76
C LYS A 283 15.92 14.67 -13.88
N ASP A 284 16.21 15.08 -15.12
CA ASP A 284 15.94 14.31 -16.34
C ASP A 284 17.27 13.86 -16.96
N TYR A 285 17.25 12.75 -17.73
CA TYR A 285 18.43 12.14 -18.33
C TYR A 285 18.61 12.62 -19.75
N HIS A 286 19.75 13.26 -20.08
CA HIS A 286 19.97 13.91 -21.36
C HIS A 286 21.22 13.34 -22.06
N TYR A 287 21.11 13.25 -23.39
CA TYR A 287 22.26 12.98 -24.23
C TYR A 287 23.20 14.20 -24.31
N THR A 288 24.47 14.02 -23.97
CA THR A 288 25.46 15.09 -23.92
C THR A 288 26.41 15.10 -25.11
N GLY A 289 26.36 14.07 -25.96
CA GLY A 289 27.17 13.99 -27.17
C GLY A 289 28.05 12.75 -27.21
N PRO A 290 28.84 12.59 -28.29
CA PRO A 290 29.74 11.45 -28.44
C PRO A 290 31.12 11.73 -27.84
N VAL A 291 31.75 10.67 -27.32
CA VAL A 291 33.16 10.62 -26.96
C VAL A 291 33.83 9.46 -27.71
N VAL A 292 34.98 9.72 -28.31
CA VAL A 292 35.77 8.67 -29.00
C VAL A 292 36.77 8.06 -28.01
N SER A 293 36.59 6.75 -27.70
CA SER A 293 37.48 6.00 -26.80
C SER A 293 37.58 4.56 -27.32
N GLY A 294 38.33 4.37 -28.38
CA GLY A 294 38.36 3.12 -29.15
C GLY A 294 37.14 2.92 -30.05
N ALA A 295 35.93 3.05 -29.51
CA ALA A 295 34.66 3.18 -30.21
C ALA A 295 34.06 4.59 -29.96
N THR A 296 33.07 4.97 -30.77
CA THR A 296 32.27 6.19 -30.51
C THR A 296 31.19 5.87 -29.48
N LEU A 297 31.33 6.44 -28.27
CA LEU A 297 30.44 6.23 -27.14
C LEU A 297 29.44 7.38 -27.03
N GLY A 298 28.15 7.10 -26.89
CA GLY A 298 27.12 8.11 -26.60
C GLY A 298 27.03 8.34 -25.11
N ILE A 299 27.30 9.57 -24.68
CA ILE A 299 27.30 9.92 -23.24
C ILE A 299 25.94 10.53 -22.86
N TRP A 300 25.42 10.10 -21.74
CA TRP A 300 24.20 10.61 -21.13
C TRP A 300 24.48 11.02 -19.69
N ASP A 301 23.81 12.08 -19.21
CA ASP A 301 23.97 12.54 -17.82
C ASP A 301 22.67 13.16 -17.30
N TYR A 302 22.56 13.33 -15.99
CA TYR A 302 21.40 13.90 -15.32
C TYR A 302 21.50 15.40 -15.18
N PHE A 303 20.46 16.12 -15.64
CA PHE A 303 20.34 17.57 -15.52
C PHE A 303 19.06 17.96 -14.81
N SER A 304 19.12 19.05 -14.03
CA SER A 304 17.96 19.59 -13.34
C SER A 304 16.82 19.89 -14.30
N GLN A 305 15.61 19.58 -13.91
CA GLN A 305 14.41 19.86 -14.68
C GLN A 305 14.23 21.37 -14.89
N ASP A 306 13.90 21.77 -16.11
CA ASP A 306 13.65 23.16 -16.47
C ASP A 306 12.32 23.70 -15.88
N THR A 307 12.07 24.99 -16.03
CA THR A 307 10.86 25.66 -15.52
C THR A 307 9.57 25.12 -16.12
N VAL A 308 9.58 24.63 -17.37
CA VAL A 308 8.42 24.04 -18.04
C VAL A 308 8.11 22.70 -17.40
N ARG A 309 9.13 21.89 -17.20
CA ARG A 309 9.04 20.58 -16.54
C ARG A 309 8.61 20.74 -15.08
N HIS A 310 9.18 21.72 -14.38
CA HIS A 310 8.80 22.03 -13.00
C HIS A 310 7.29 22.36 -12.89
N LYS A 311 6.75 23.21 -13.77
CA LYS A 311 5.32 23.54 -13.80
C LYS A 311 4.43 22.32 -14.05
N LYS A 312 4.85 21.39 -14.93
CA LYS A 312 4.10 20.16 -15.19
C LYS A 312 4.06 19.22 -13.97
N THR A 313 5.15 19.14 -13.22
CA THR A 313 5.29 18.25 -12.06
C THR A 313 4.67 18.81 -10.77
N THR A 314 4.23 20.07 -10.76
CA THR A 314 3.52 20.73 -9.64
C THR A 314 1.99 20.74 -9.81
N ILE A 315 1.44 20.09 -10.85
CA ILE A 315 0.00 20.00 -11.03
C ILE A 315 -0.58 19.09 -9.95
N PHE A 316 -1.44 19.66 -9.08
CA PHE A 316 -2.14 18.95 -8.02
C PHE A 316 -3.64 18.90 -8.32
N LYS A 317 -4.21 17.70 -8.39
CA LYS A 317 -5.65 17.50 -8.60
C LYS A 317 -6.12 16.30 -7.80
N CYS A 318 -7.21 16.47 -7.06
CA CYS A 318 -7.98 15.38 -6.49
C CYS A 318 -9.32 15.30 -7.24
N ILE A 319 -9.57 14.16 -7.89
CA ILE A 319 -10.79 13.95 -8.69
C ILE A 319 -11.53 12.74 -8.08
N GLU A 320 -12.74 12.98 -7.62
CA GLU A 320 -13.68 11.95 -7.19
C GLU A 320 -14.70 11.69 -8.29
N LYS A 321 -14.91 10.42 -8.64
CA LYS A 321 -15.88 10.01 -9.65
C LYS A 321 -16.72 8.84 -9.14
N HIS A 322 -18.02 8.95 -9.27
CA HIS A 322 -18.90 7.82 -9.09
C HIS A 322 -18.80 6.87 -10.30
N VAL A 323 -18.48 5.61 -10.04
CA VAL A 323 -18.41 4.56 -11.06
C VAL A 323 -19.57 3.61 -10.84
N PHE A 324 -20.51 3.55 -11.80
CA PHE A 324 -21.59 2.57 -11.78
C PHE A 324 -21.11 1.26 -12.41
N LEU A 325 -20.87 0.27 -11.58
CA LEU A 325 -20.53 -1.08 -12.04
C LEU A 325 -21.81 -1.87 -12.30
N GLN A 326 -21.96 -2.40 -13.52
CA GLN A 326 -23.04 -3.37 -13.78
C GLN A 326 -22.71 -4.68 -13.06
N MET A 327 -23.51 -5.01 -12.05
CA MET A 327 -23.44 -6.31 -11.38
C MET A 327 -23.79 -7.40 -12.37
N LYS A 328 -22.95 -8.45 -12.47
CA LYS A 328 -23.34 -9.67 -13.19
C LYS A 328 -24.63 -10.20 -12.59
N LYS A 329 -25.67 -10.44 -13.43
CA LYS A 329 -26.90 -11.11 -12.95
C LYS A 329 -26.49 -12.41 -12.26
N LYS A 330 -26.94 -12.62 -11.01
CA LYS A 330 -26.83 -13.94 -10.35
C LYS A 330 -27.42 -14.97 -11.31
N LYS A 331 -26.61 -15.88 -11.83
CA LYS A 331 -27.14 -17.15 -12.32
C LYS A 331 -27.74 -17.82 -11.08
N ASN A 332 -29.01 -18.16 -11.10
CA ASN A 332 -29.62 -18.97 -10.05
C ASN A 332 -28.77 -20.22 -9.90
N ILE A 333 -28.08 -20.32 -8.78
CA ILE A 333 -27.47 -21.57 -8.34
C ILE A 333 -28.67 -22.31 -7.76
N GLU A 334 -29.29 -23.17 -8.60
CA GLU A 334 -30.18 -24.19 -8.10
C GLU A 334 -29.34 -25.08 -7.16
N THR A 335 -29.74 -25.11 -5.91
CA THR A 335 -29.15 -25.91 -4.80
C THR A 335 -29.37 -27.41 -5.06
#